data_b36609f0da5654957b23f75b235ecbc4
#
_entry.id   b36609f0da5654957b23f75b235ecbc4
#
_cell.length_a   1.000
_cell.length_b   1.000
_cell.length_c   1.000
_cell.angle_alpha   90.00
_cell.angle_beta   90.00
_cell.angle_gamma   90.00
#
_symmetry.space_group_name_H-M   'P 1'
#
loop_
_entity.id
_entity.type
_entity.pdbx_description
1 polymer ?
#
loop_
_entity_poly.entity_id
_entity_poly.type
_entity_poly.pdbx_seq_one_letter_code
_entity_poly.pdbx_strand_id
1 'polypeptide(L)'
;KIAIDAIRASKASHYFYSPDKNGRMTVYRTSGNPYGHIILRGGDKGPNFDATSVEQACQKLAEFNLPQRLIVDFSHANCQKQHRKQLDVAKDICEQIKSGKNYVAGIMAESFIEEGNQPMDDIHSLHYGQSITDPCLGWNDTTTMLDMLADAVKARS
;
A
#
# COMPACT_ATOMS: atom_id res chain seq x y z
N LYS A 1 9.38 11.73 6.39
CA LYS A 1 9.11 12.46 7.64
C LYS A 1 7.61 12.72 7.81
N ILE A 2 6.93 13.40 6.87
CA ILE A 2 5.51 13.80 6.98
C ILE A 2 4.59 12.60 7.33
N ALA A 3 4.72 11.47 6.65
CA ALA A 3 3.91 10.29 6.92
C ALA A 3 4.13 9.72 8.34
N ILE A 4 5.37 9.71 8.83
CA ILE A 4 5.69 9.27 10.19
C ILE A 4 5.06 10.22 11.23
N ASP A 5 5.16 11.53 11.00
CA ASP A 5 4.57 12.53 11.89
C ASP A 5 3.03 12.39 11.92
N ALA A 6 2.39 12.09 10.77
CA ALA A 6 0.96 11.82 10.69
C ALA A 6 0.55 10.56 11.48
N ILE A 7 1.33 9.47 11.40
CA ILE A 7 1.08 8.24 12.19
C ILE A 7 1.21 8.54 13.68
N ARG A 8 2.23 9.28 14.10
CA ARG A 8 2.42 9.66 15.50
C ARG A 8 1.25 10.53 16.01
N ALA A 9 0.83 11.50 15.21
CA ALA A 9 -0.31 12.35 15.55
C ALA A 9 -1.60 11.51 15.67
N SER A 10 -1.89 10.64 14.69
CA SER A 10 -3.10 9.81 14.70
C SER A 10 -3.12 8.79 15.84
N LYS A 11 -1.96 8.34 16.33
CA LYS A 11 -1.83 7.41 17.46
C LYS A 11 -2.22 8.07 18.80
N ALA A 12 -2.10 9.38 18.92
CA ALA A 12 -2.41 10.11 20.13
C ALA A 12 -3.92 10.30 20.31
N SER A 13 -4.35 10.42 21.57
CA SER A 13 -5.71 10.86 21.90
C SER A 13 -5.85 12.36 21.64
N HIS A 14 -6.96 12.76 21.01
CA HIS A 14 -7.27 14.14 20.68
C HIS A 14 -8.63 14.54 21.24
N TYR A 15 -8.79 15.81 21.57
CA TYR A 15 -10.06 16.41 21.92
C TYR A 15 -10.51 17.35 20.80
N PHE A 16 -11.79 17.29 20.45
CA PHE A 16 -12.39 18.21 19.49
C PHE A 16 -13.85 18.48 19.80
N TYR A 17 -14.36 19.62 19.31
CA TYR A 17 -15.76 19.99 19.45
C TYR A 17 -16.54 19.54 18.22
N SER A 18 -17.68 18.89 18.46
CA SER A 18 -18.63 18.54 17.41
C SER A 18 -20.04 18.44 17.99
N PRO A 19 -21.09 18.72 17.22
CA PRO A 19 -22.45 18.44 17.65
C PRO A 19 -22.66 16.93 17.83
N ASP A 20 -23.37 16.55 18.87
CA ASP A 20 -23.87 15.20 19.08
C ASP A 20 -25.07 14.92 18.14
N LYS A 21 -25.61 13.69 18.18
CA LYS A 21 -26.78 13.29 17.38
C LYS A 21 -28.06 14.12 17.69
N ASN A 22 -28.08 14.90 18.75
CA ASN A 22 -29.19 15.79 19.13
C ASN A 22 -28.88 17.25 18.82
N GLY A 23 -27.80 17.55 18.12
CA GLY A 23 -27.37 18.90 17.76
C GLY A 23 -26.72 19.70 18.88
N ARG A 24 -26.37 19.08 20.02
CA ARG A 24 -25.70 19.77 21.15
C ARG A 24 -24.21 19.77 20.94
N MET A 25 -23.57 20.93 21.10
CA MET A 25 -22.10 21.03 21.10
C MET A 25 -21.51 20.20 22.23
N THR A 26 -20.66 19.27 21.89
CA THR A 26 -20.06 18.28 22.80
C THR A 26 -18.57 18.22 22.59
N VAL A 27 -17.81 17.93 23.64
CA VAL A 27 -16.38 17.62 23.55
C VAL A 27 -16.21 16.13 23.37
N TYR A 28 -15.62 15.75 22.25
CA TYR A 28 -15.24 14.37 21.99
C TYR A 28 -13.78 14.13 22.31
N ARG A 29 -13.49 12.97 22.87
CA ARG A 29 -12.13 12.47 23.05
C ARG A 29 -11.95 11.23 22.20
N THR A 30 -10.96 11.22 21.30
CA THR A 30 -10.57 10.02 20.55
C THR A 30 -9.67 9.14 21.43
N SER A 31 -9.67 7.83 21.17
CA SER A 31 -8.72 6.90 21.79
C SER A 31 -7.35 6.89 21.10
N GLY A 32 -7.22 7.55 19.94
CA GLY A 32 -6.11 7.39 19.02
C GLY A 32 -6.25 6.16 18.13
N ASN A 33 -5.45 6.11 17.06
CA ASN A 33 -5.39 4.96 16.12
C ASN A 33 -4.02 4.30 16.18
N PRO A 34 -3.87 3.13 16.82
CA PRO A 34 -2.59 2.41 16.91
C PRO A 34 -2.23 1.66 15.61
N TYR A 35 -3.13 1.59 14.62
CA TYR A 35 -2.98 0.79 13.41
C TYR A 35 -2.44 1.57 12.20
N GLY A 36 -2.07 2.84 12.39
CA GLY A 36 -1.44 3.63 11.34
C GLY A 36 -0.12 2.99 10.87
N HIS A 37 0.11 2.94 9.55
CA HIS A 37 1.29 2.35 8.95
C HIS A 37 1.73 3.14 7.71
N ILE A 38 2.98 2.92 7.28
CA ILE A 38 3.52 3.52 6.06
C ILE A 38 3.22 2.62 4.87
N ILE A 39 2.94 3.25 3.72
CA ILE A 39 2.89 2.61 2.41
C ILE A 39 4.02 3.19 1.56
N LEU A 40 4.87 2.33 1.01
CA LEU A 40 5.87 2.70 0.00
C LEU A 40 5.25 2.53 -1.39
N ARG A 41 4.99 3.65 -2.07
CA ARG A 41 4.36 3.68 -3.41
C ARG A 41 5.26 4.23 -4.51
N GLY A 42 6.54 4.48 -4.18
CA GLY A 42 7.41 5.29 -5.00
C GLY A 42 7.11 6.78 -4.88
N GLY A 43 7.87 7.60 -5.56
CA GLY A 43 7.72 9.06 -5.53
C GLY A 43 8.51 9.73 -6.64
N ASP A 44 8.73 11.04 -6.51
CA ASP A 44 9.43 11.86 -7.52
C ASP A 44 10.86 11.37 -7.83
N LYS A 45 11.47 10.65 -6.89
CA LYS A 45 12.80 10.04 -7.05
C LYS A 45 12.78 8.67 -7.71
N GLY A 46 11.59 8.15 -8.04
CA GLY A 46 11.38 6.83 -8.62
C GLY A 46 10.84 5.77 -7.64
N PRO A 47 10.98 4.49 -7.99
CA PRO A 47 10.59 3.35 -7.17
C PRO A 47 11.28 3.33 -5.80
N ASN A 48 10.63 2.73 -4.78
CA ASN A 48 11.18 2.59 -3.43
C ASN A 48 10.76 1.26 -2.75
N PHE A 49 10.61 0.20 -3.54
CA PHE A 49 10.24 -1.13 -3.06
C PHE A 49 11.44 -2.04 -2.78
N ASP A 50 12.62 -1.68 -3.27
CA ASP A 50 13.84 -2.46 -3.09
C ASP A 50 14.21 -2.65 -1.60
N ALA A 51 14.98 -3.70 -1.32
CA ALA A 51 15.34 -4.09 0.06
C ALA A 51 16.00 -2.95 0.86
N THR A 52 16.81 -2.12 0.20
CA THR A 52 17.48 -0.99 0.86
C THR A 52 16.48 0.09 1.24
N SER A 53 15.55 0.44 0.34
CA SER A 53 14.49 1.42 0.60
C SER A 53 13.55 0.98 1.72
N VAL A 54 13.17 -0.30 1.72
CA VAL A 54 12.32 -0.91 2.76
C VAL A 54 13.03 -0.87 4.12
N GLU A 55 14.30 -1.28 4.18
CA GLU A 55 15.08 -1.27 5.41
C GLU A 55 15.26 0.14 5.97
N GLN A 56 15.61 1.11 5.13
CA GLN A 56 15.75 2.52 5.54
C GLN A 56 14.43 3.09 6.07
N ALA A 57 13.30 2.74 5.46
CA ALA A 57 11.98 3.15 5.96
C ALA A 57 11.67 2.54 7.33
N CYS A 58 12.00 1.27 7.53
CA CYS A 58 11.84 0.58 8.81
C CYS A 58 12.76 1.12 9.90
N GLN A 59 14.02 1.45 9.59
CA GLN A 59 14.94 2.11 10.51
C GLN A 59 14.38 3.47 10.98
N LYS A 60 13.83 4.25 10.05
CA LYS A 60 13.17 5.53 10.40
C LYS A 60 11.93 5.34 11.29
N LEU A 61 11.18 4.27 11.13
CA LEU A 61 10.08 3.94 12.03
C LEU A 61 10.60 3.64 13.44
N ALA A 62 11.71 2.89 13.54
CA ALA A 62 12.33 2.54 14.81
C ALA A 62 12.79 3.79 15.59
N GLU A 63 13.37 4.81 14.91
CA GLU A 63 13.78 6.09 15.52
C GLU A 63 12.63 6.78 16.28
N PHE A 64 11.39 6.52 15.92
CA PHE A 64 10.19 7.08 16.52
C PHE A 64 9.40 6.07 17.38
N ASN A 65 10.01 4.93 17.75
CA ASN A 65 9.35 3.85 18.50
C ASN A 65 8.05 3.36 17.84
N LEU A 66 8.04 3.29 16.51
CA LEU A 66 6.94 2.72 15.72
C LEU A 66 7.31 1.31 15.25
N PRO A 67 6.29 0.44 15.01
CA PRO A 67 6.55 -0.89 14.47
C PRO A 67 7.32 -0.81 13.14
N GLN A 68 8.39 -1.59 13.01
CA GLN A 68 9.22 -1.68 11.81
C GLN A 68 8.56 -2.55 10.74
N ARG A 69 7.33 -2.21 10.38
CA ARG A 69 6.52 -2.94 9.40
C ARG A 69 5.77 -1.94 8.52
N LEU A 70 5.73 -2.22 7.23
CA LEU A 70 5.12 -1.34 6.26
C LEU A 70 4.40 -2.15 5.16
N ILE A 71 3.60 -1.45 4.37
CA ILE A 71 2.98 -1.99 3.15
C ILE A 71 3.80 -1.51 1.95
N VAL A 72 3.97 -2.37 0.95
CA VAL A 72 4.54 -2.01 -0.35
C VAL A 72 3.43 -2.01 -1.39
N ASP A 73 3.26 -0.88 -2.03
CA ASP A 73 2.36 -0.71 -3.17
C ASP A 73 3.11 -1.08 -4.45
N PHE A 74 2.63 -2.08 -5.16
CA PHE A 74 3.25 -2.58 -6.39
C PHE A 74 2.95 -1.70 -7.61
N SER A 75 1.90 -0.89 -7.52
CA SER A 75 1.45 0.02 -8.56
C SER A 75 2.13 1.39 -8.51
N HIS A 76 1.52 2.41 -9.08
CA HIS A 76 1.94 3.81 -9.05
C HIS A 76 3.39 4.02 -9.54
N ALA A 77 4.22 4.74 -8.77
CA ALA A 77 5.59 5.01 -9.18
C ALA A 77 6.52 3.79 -9.04
N ASN A 78 6.17 2.79 -8.24
CA ASN A 78 6.92 1.54 -8.12
C ASN A 78 6.89 0.72 -9.40
N CYS A 79 5.76 0.66 -10.12
CA CYS A 79 5.68 0.03 -11.45
C CYS A 79 5.83 1.03 -12.62
N GLN A 80 6.12 2.31 -12.33
CA GLN A 80 6.25 3.36 -13.35
C GLN A 80 5.01 3.46 -14.26
N LYS A 81 3.81 3.26 -13.69
CA LYS A 81 2.51 3.23 -14.39
C LYS A 81 2.40 2.15 -15.49
N GLN A 82 3.26 1.14 -15.47
CA GLN A 82 3.21 -0.02 -16.36
C GLN A 82 2.68 -1.21 -15.56
N HIS A 83 1.37 -1.49 -15.65
CA HIS A 83 0.69 -2.46 -14.79
C HIS A 83 1.38 -3.83 -14.70
N ARG A 84 1.92 -4.35 -15.78
CA ARG A 84 2.64 -5.64 -15.78
C ARG A 84 3.94 -5.62 -14.96
N LYS A 85 4.56 -4.46 -14.76
CA LYS A 85 5.73 -4.33 -13.88
C LYS A 85 5.38 -4.54 -12.39
N GLN A 86 4.12 -4.54 -12.02
CA GLN A 86 3.72 -4.97 -10.68
C GLN A 86 4.19 -6.40 -10.37
N LEU A 87 4.28 -7.28 -11.38
CA LEU A 87 4.82 -8.63 -11.21
C LEU A 87 6.33 -8.63 -10.90
N ASP A 88 7.09 -7.68 -11.44
CA ASP A 88 8.51 -7.56 -11.14
C ASP A 88 8.74 -7.03 -9.72
N VAL A 89 7.92 -6.06 -9.29
CA VAL A 89 7.89 -5.60 -7.89
C VAL A 89 7.53 -6.76 -6.97
N ALA A 90 6.53 -7.57 -7.32
CA ALA A 90 6.13 -8.75 -6.55
C ALA A 90 7.27 -9.76 -6.40
N LYS A 91 8.04 -10.03 -7.46
CA LYS A 91 9.21 -10.92 -7.40
C LYS A 91 10.25 -10.43 -6.41
N ASP A 92 10.60 -9.15 -6.45
CA ASP A 92 11.56 -8.56 -5.52
C ASP A 92 11.07 -8.69 -4.07
N ILE A 93 9.80 -8.36 -3.81
CA ILE A 93 9.20 -8.50 -2.47
C ILE A 93 9.16 -9.97 -2.03
N CYS A 94 8.91 -10.91 -2.92
CA CYS A 94 8.99 -12.34 -2.60
C CYS A 94 10.39 -12.74 -2.11
N GLU A 95 11.45 -12.26 -2.75
CA GLU A 95 12.83 -12.54 -2.30
C GLU A 95 13.13 -11.87 -0.94
N GLN A 96 12.63 -10.68 -0.70
CA GLN A 96 12.73 -10.02 0.61
C GLN A 96 12.01 -10.82 1.70
N ILE A 97 10.82 -11.35 1.43
CA ILE A 97 10.07 -12.19 2.39
C ILE A 97 10.84 -13.49 2.69
N LYS A 98 11.34 -14.17 1.66
CA LYS A 98 12.13 -15.42 1.80
C LYS A 98 13.41 -15.21 2.62
N SER A 99 14.02 -14.02 2.57
CA SER A 99 15.22 -13.71 3.35
C SER A 99 15.01 -13.66 4.86
N GLY A 100 13.79 -13.86 5.34
CA GLY A 100 13.42 -13.84 6.77
C GLY A 100 13.23 -12.45 7.37
N LYS A 101 13.49 -11.36 6.62
CA LYS A 101 13.22 -10.00 7.10
C LYS A 101 11.70 -9.75 7.18
N ASN A 102 11.20 -9.43 8.37
CA ASN A 102 9.77 -9.26 8.62
C ASN A 102 9.33 -7.79 8.53
N TYR A 103 9.83 -7.06 7.53
CA TYR A 103 9.52 -5.64 7.34
C TYR A 103 8.22 -5.42 6.55
N VAL A 104 7.91 -6.30 5.63
CA VAL A 104 6.70 -6.19 4.79
C VAL A 104 5.52 -6.82 5.54
N ALA A 105 4.57 -5.98 5.97
CA ALA A 105 3.35 -6.41 6.65
C ALA A 105 2.23 -6.77 5.67
N GLY A 106 2.27 -6.20 4.47
CA GLY A 106 1.28 -6.43 3.43
C GLY A 106 1.69 -5.78 2.12
N ILE A 107 0.92 -6.06 1.10
CA ILE A 107 1.08 -5.48 -0.23
C ILE A 107 -0.20 -4.77 -0.68
N MET A 108 -0.06 -3.88 -1.63
CA MET A 108 -1.16 -3.27 -2.37
C MET A 108 -0.87 -3.47 -3.86
N ALA A 109 -1.89 -3.83 -4.64
CA ALA A 109 -1.76 -3.99 -6.08
C ALA A 109 -3.02 -3.48 -6.78
N GLU A 110 -2.87 -2.92 -7.95
CA GLU A 110 -3.98 -2.56 -8.83
C GLU A 110 -4.30 -3.73 -9.76
N SER A 111 -5.47 -4.30 -9.58
CA SER A 111 -5.93 -5.51 -10.24
C SER A 111 -7.40 -5.38 -10.63
N PHE A 112 -7.76 -5.90 -11.80
CA PHE A 112 -9.16 -5.97 -12.23
C PHE A 112 -9.38 -7.25 -13.06
N ILE A 113 -10.58 -7.40 -13.68
CA ILE A 113 -10.89 -8.60 -14.47
C ILE A 113 -10.00 -8.64 -15.72
N GLU A 114 -10.00 -7.54 -16.49
CA GLU A 114 -9.19 -7.36 -17.69
C GLU A 114 -8.01 -6.44 -17.41
N GLU A 115 -6.88 -6.70 -18.08
CA GLU A 115 -5.68 -5.90 -17.90
C GLU A 115 -5.77 -4.49 -18.52
N GLY A 116 -4.92 -3.60 -18.02
CA GLY A 116 -4.78 -2.24 -18.54
C GLY A 116 -5.87 -1.30 -18.08
N ASN A 117 -6.13 -0.29 -18.89
CA ASN A 117 -7.20 0.68 -18.69
C ASN A 117 -7.75 1.18 -20.02
N GLN A 118 -8.87 1.89 -19.97
CA GLN A 118 -9.57 2.49 -21.10
C GLN A 118 -10.01 3.91 -20.77
N PRO A 119 -10.13 4.81 -21.76
CA PRO A 119 -10.72 6.13 -21.57
C PRO A 119 -12.22 6.02 -21.32
N MET A 120 -12.79 6.96 -20.56
CA MET A 120 -14.23 7.05 -20.30
C MET A 120 -14.85 8.13 -21.21
N ASP A 121 -14.72 7.96 -22.53
CA ASP A 121 -15.24 8.92 -23.50
C ASP A 121 -16.75 8.68 -23.80
N ASP A 122 -17.14 7.42 -23.95
CA ASP A 122 -18.54 6.99 -24.15
C ASP A 122 -18.84 5.77 -23.27
N ILE A 123 -19.79 5.93 -22.35
CA ILE A 123 -20.20 4.88 -21.42
C ILE A 123 -20.73 3.62 -22.12
N HIS A 124 -21.27 3.76 -23.33
CA HIS A 124 -21.82 2.63 -24.10
C HIS A 124 -20.75 1.83 -24.85
N SER A 125 -19.54 2.37 -24.99
CA SER A 125 -18.41 1.72 -25.65
C SER A 125 -17.43 1.07 -24.67
N LEU A 126 -17.68 1.16 -23.36
CA LEU A 126 -16.78 0.62 -22.34
C LEU A 126 -16.67 -0.90 -22.42
N HIS A 127 -15.44 -1.41 -22.39
CA HIS A 127 -15.16 -2.81 -22.24
C HIS A 127 -15.41 -3.25 -20.79
N TYR A 128 -16.31 -4.20 -20.59
CA TYR A 128 -16.65 -4.70 -19.26
C TYR A 128 -15.41 -5.33 -18.58
N GLY A 129 -15.19 -4.97 -17.33
CA GLY A 129 -14.11 -5.52 -16.53
C GLY A 129 -12.75 -4.86 -16.72
N GLN A 130 -12.62 -3.80 -17.53
CA GLN A 130 -11.41 -3.03 -17.69
C GLN A 130 -11.50 -1.68 -16.95
N SER A 131 -10.41 -1.29 -16.28
CA SER A 131 -10.33 -0.04 -15.50
C SER A 131 -10.56 1.20 -16.37
N ILE A 132 -11.24 2.21 -15.80
CA ILE A 132 -11.40 3.55 -16.40
C ILE A 132 -10.49 4.59 -15.74
N THR A 133 -9.61 4.17 -14.84
CA THR A 133 -8.64 4.99 -14.12
C THR A 133 -7.22 4.47 -14.38
N ASP A 134 -6.51 4.02 -13.36
CA ASP A 134 -5.15 3.50 -13.50
C ASP A 134 -5.13 2.09 -14.13
N PRO A 135 -4.08 1.76 -14.90
CA PRO A 135 -3.98 0.47 -15.57
C PRO A 135 -3.72 -0.65 -14.56
N CYS A 136 -4.56 -1.69 -14.58
CA CYS A 136 -4.57 -2.81 -13.66
C CYS A 136 -3.93 -4.08 -14.23
N LEU A 137 -3.44 -4.97 -13.35
CA LEU A 137 -3.20 -6.37 -13.72
C LEU A 137 -4.54 -7.04 -14.08
N GLY A 138 -4.55 -7.90 -15.07
CA GLY A 138 -5.66 -8.80 -15.34
C GLY A 138 -5.74 -9.92 -14.29
N TRP A 139 -6.87 -10.64 -14.27
CA TRP A 139 -7.12 -11.65 -13.26
C TRP A 139 -6.08 -12.79 -13.26
N ASN A 140 -5.63 -13.25 -14.43
CA ASN A 140 -4.63 -14.30 -14.53
C ASN A 140 -3.27 -13.89 -13.94
N ASP A 141 -2.81 -12.67 -14.22
CA ASP A 141 -1.57 -12.14 -13.65
C ASP A 141 -1.72 -11.91 -12.14
N THR A 142 -2.91 -11.52 -11.69
CA THR A 142 -3.21 -11.35 -10.25
C THR A 142 -3.12 -12.68 -9.52
N THR A 143 -3.69 -13.76 -10.05
CA THR A 143 -3.59 -15.10 -9.45
C THR A 143 -2.15 -15.57 -9.40
N THR A 144 -1.39 -15.38 -10.48
CA THR A 144 0.05 -15.68 -10.52
C THR A 144 0.83 -14.92 -9.43
N MET A 145 0.55 -13.64 -9.25
CA MET A 145 1.16 -12.82 -8.21
C MET A 145 0.83 -13.35 -6.80
N LEU A 146 -0.42 -13.71 -6.55
CA LEU A 146 -0.85 -14.25 -5.27
C LEU A 146 -0.19 -15.59 -4.95
N ASP A 147 -0.04 -16.48 -5.93
CA ASP A 147 0.65 -17.75 -5.78
C ASP A 147 2.13 -17.54 -5.43
N MET A 148 2.82 -16.63 -6.14
CA MET A 148 4.22 -16.27 -5.84
C MET A 148 4.39 -15.76 -4.40
N LEU A 149 3.49 -14.90 -3.94
CA LEU A 149 3.51 -14.36 -2.58
C LEU A 149 3.22 -15.45 -1.53
N ALA A 150 2.25 -16.32 -1.80
CA ALA A 150 1.93 -17.45 -0.92
C ALA A 150 3.12 -18.39 -0.75
N ASP A 151 3.81 -18.72 -1.84
CA ASP A 151 5.01 -19.56 -1.81
C ASP A 151 6.18 -18.88 -1.10
N ALA A 152 6.36 -17.58 -1.28
CA ALA A 152 7.38 -16.82 -0.56
C ALA A 152 7.13 -16.83 0.96
N VAL A 153 5.88 -16.68 1.38
CA VAL A 153 5.51 -16.74 2.81
C VAL A 153 5.74 -18.14 3.40
N LYS A 154 5.41 -19.21 2.65
CA LYS A 154 5.68 -20.60 3.08
C LYS A 154 7.18 -20.89 3.20
N ALA A 155 7.98 -20.32 2.28
CA ALA A 155 9.43 -20.51 2.23
C ALA A 155 10.22 -19.60 3.18
N ARG A 156 9.55 -18.72 3.91
CA ARG A 156 10.19 -17.81 4.86
C ARG A 156 10.81 -18.59 6.01
N SER A 157 12.12 -18.51 6.13
CA SER A 157 12.94 -19.11 7.21
C SER A 157 12.89 -18.27 8.50
#